data_59089a5ef85f298701407b13a3f5dd05
#
_entry.id   59089a5ef85f298701407b13a3f5dd05
#
_cell.length_a   1.000
_cell.length_b   1.000
_cell.length_c   1.000
_cell.angle_alpha   90.00
_cell.angle_beta   90.00
_cell.angle_gamma   90.00
#
_symmetry.space_group_name_H-M   'P 1'
#
loop_
_entity.id
_entity.type
_entity.pdbx_description
1 polymer ?
#
loop_
_entity_poly.entity_id
_entity_poly.type
_entity_poly.pdbx_seq_one_letter_code
_entity_poly.pdbx_strand_id
1 'polypeptide(L)'
;MRKIIGIFLLSFTGGLAGAWFWTNYYLLPQLQRNTEAQYSPTTYDSPVVYDNPVQENNIPPSDSESETDFSLAASRAIPSVVYINSIFKGASFSPFDWFFGGTTSQTRVSSGSGVIFTADGYIVTNNHVIETAEKIEVNYNKKIYTAELIGTDPSTDLAVLKIDEKNLPAIRFGSSRNLQVGEWVVAIGNPFSLSSTVTAGIVSAKGRRIGILEDRFPIESFIQTDAAINPGNSGGALVNKNGELVGINTAILSRTGSYTGYAFAVPVDITRKVVDDIVKYGVVQRAFFGGNVIDYNYENARKYDLDTNVPAFNGVLLESLMRDGPADKAGLKPGDVITHVNGVEVNSRSAFEEELSYRYPGDKVTFTYLRNGKANTTTLTLVNKGGSTELVRRKIYSSATIGAQLEATDYGVRAFKITGGYFKELGIPENYTIISINRVRVKDPQEVIDFFEKYKGRVYLYGMNSSREIIPYDFILR
;
A
#
# COMPACT_ATOMS: atom_id res chain seq x y z
N MET A 1 56.70 28.55 16.36
CA MET A 1 55.29 28.97 16.57
C MET A 1 54.93 30.28 15.86
N ARG A 2 55.65 31.42 16.05
CA ARG A 2 55.29 32.72 15.43
C ARG A 2 55.16 32.69 13.89
N LYS A 3 56.00 31.97 13.16
CA LYS A 3 55.94 31.86 11.67
C LYS A 3 54.76 31.06 11.18
N ILE A 4 54.29 30.02 11.89
CA ILE A 4 53.16 29.19 11.54
C ILE A 4 51.85 29.96 11.73
N ILE A 5 51.74 30.75 12.82
CA ILE A 5 50.57 31.60 13.08
C ILE A 5 50.47 32.71 12.03
N GLY A 6 51.58 33.26 11.54
CA GLY A 6 51.57 34.24 10.45
C GLY A 6 51.10 33.67 9.11
N ILE A 7 51.46 32.44 8.77
CA ILE A 7 50.96 31.78 7.56
C ILE A 7 49.48 31.46 7.65
N PHE A 8 48.99 31.04 8.83
CA PHE A 8 47.59 30.78 9.06
C PHE A 8 46.72 32.04 8.95
N LEU A 9 47.19 33.17 9.52
CA LEU A 9 46.50 34.47 9.42
C LEU A 9 46.48 34.97 7.96
N LEU A 10 47.55 34.83 7.21
CA LEU A 10 47.62 35.23 5.81
C LEU A 10 46.68 34.38 4.92
N SER A 11 46.59 33.07 5.16
CA SER A 11 45.69 32.19 4.44
C SER A 11 44.23 32.48 4.77
N PHE A 12 43.90 32.80 6.03
CA PHE A 12 42.57 33.13 6.46
C PHE A 12 42.06 34.47 5.89
N THR A 13 42.92 35.50 5.93
CA THR A 13 42.63 36.81 5.33
C THR A 13 42.50 36.74 3.81
N GLY A 14 43.35 35.92 3.14
CA GLY A 14 43.25 35.66 1.71
C GLY A 14 41.93 34.93 1.32
N GLY A 15 41.54 33.96 2.13
CA GLY A 15 40.24 33.26 1.96
C GLY A 15 39.03 34.17 2.12
N LEU A 16 39.04 35.05 3.13
CA LEU A 16 37.97 36.04 3.33
C LEU A 16 37.93 37.08 2.22
N ALA A 17 39.06 37.57 1.77
CA ALA A 17 39.14 38.53 0.65
C ALA A 17 38.64 37.87 -0.66
N GLY A 18 39.00 36.61 -0.91
CA GLY A 18 38.54 35.86 -2.06
C GLY A 18 37.02 35.60 -2.04
N ALA A 19 36.48 35.24 -0.87
CA ALA A 19 35.04 35.04 -0.68
C ALA A 19 34.25 36.37 -0.86
N TRP A 20 34.76 37.47 -0.29
CA TRP A 20 34.20 38.81 -0.45
C TRP A 20 34.19 39.25 -1.92
N PHE A 21 35.33 39.05 -2.64
CA PHE A 21 35.45 39.40 -4.06
C PHE A 21 34.46 38.58 -4.91
N TRP A 22 34.40 37.24 -4.67
CA TRP A 22 33.48 36.33 -5.35
C TRP A 22 32.03 36.73 -5.13
N THR A 23 31.64 37.06 -3.90
CA THR A 23 30.26 37.44 -3.57
C THR A 23 29.88 38.77 -4.25
N ASN A 24 30.76 39.78 -4.22
CA ASN A 24 30.39 41.12 -4.74
C ASN A 24 30.52 41.23 -6.24
N TYR A 25 31.49 40.54 -6.89
CA TYR A 25 31.72 40.67 -8.33
C TYR A 25 31.11 39.58 -9.18
N TYR A 26 30.78 38.42 -8.61
CA TYR A 26 30.17 37.31 -9.34
C TYR A 26 28.75 36.97 -8.90
N LEU A 27 28.54 36.80 -7.61
CA LEU A 27 27.25 36.30 -7.11
C LEU A 27 26.16 37.39 -7.10
N LEU A 28 26.45 38.57 -6.52
CA LEU A 28 25.51 39.68 -6.47
C LEU A 28 25.04 40.19 -7.84
N PRO A 29 25.90 40.38 -8.84
CA PRO A 29 25.46 40.79 -10.16
C PRO A 29 24.62 39.74 -10.91
N GLN A 30 24.85 38.43 -10.64
CA GLN A 30 24.00 37.37 -11.20
C GLN A 30 22.62 37.33 -10.53
N LEU A 31 22.57 37.51 -9.22
CA LEU A 31 21.30 37.62 -8.48
C LEU A 31 20.50 38.82 -8.87
N GLN A 32 21.15 39.98 -9.12
CA GLN A 32 20.48 41.19 -9.60
C GLN A 32 19.99 41.07 -11.04
N ARG A 33 20.70 40.38 -11.93
CA ARG A 33 20.23 40.09 -13.30
C ARG A 33 19.00 39.16 -13.33
N ASN A 34 18.86 38.27 -12.38
CA ASN A 34 17.69 37.40 -12.30
C ASN A 34 16.47 38.08 -11.65
N THR A 35 16.63 39.23 -11.00
CA THR A 35 15.51 39.97 -10.40
C THR A 35 14.97 41.06 -11.37
N GLU A 36 15.70 41.41 -12.42
CA GLU A 36 15.21 42.27 -13.53
C GLU A 36 14.66 41.40 -14.70
N ALA A 37 13.86 40.39 -14.41
CA ALA A 37 12.90 39.90 -15.39
C ALA A 37 11.90 41.03 -15.59
N GLN A 38 12.10 41.78 -16.70
CA GLN A 38 11.22 42.84 -17.15
C GLN A 38 9.77 42.37 -17.10
N TYR A 39 9.05 42.86 -16.11
CA TYR A 39 7.61 42.94 -16.18
C TYR A 39 7.31 43.99 -17.25
N SER A 40 7.17 43.54 -18.48
CA SER A 40 6.47 44.34 -19.49
C SER A 40 5.00 44.31 -19.10
N PRO A 41 4.40 45.44 -18.68
CA PRO A 41 2.96 45.44 -18.50
C PRO A 41 2.38 45.23 -19.91
N THR A 42 1.75 44.07 -20.11
CA THR A 42 0.85 43.88 -21.23
C THR A 42 -0.23 44.97 -21.08
N THR A 43 -0.17 46.00 -21.88
CA THR A 43 -1.31 46.90 -22.06
C THR A 43 -2.44 46.02 -22.57
N TYR A 44 -3.39 45.72 -21.72
CA TYR A 44 -4.68 45.23 -22.13
C TYR A 44 -5.29 46.36 -22.95
N ASP A 45 -5.40 46.22 -24.26
CA ASP A 45 -6.31 47.01 -25.06
C ASP A 45 -7.69 46.90 -24.37
N SER A 46 -8.31 48.06 -24.21
CA SER A 46 -9.63 48.18 -23.60
C SER A 46 -10.56 47.10 -24.17
N PRO A 47 -11.30 46.35 -23.32
CA PRO A 47 -12.18 45.33 -23.83
C PRO A 47 -13.12 45.97 -24.88
N VAL A 48 -13.16 45.40 -26.07
CA VAL A 48 -14.18 45.71 -27.06
C VAL A 48 -15.51 45.34 -26.40
N VAL A 49 -16.25 46.36 -25.99
CA VAL A 49 -17.62 46.19 -25.48
C VAL A 49 -18.45 45.75 -26.67
N TYR A 50 -18.69 44.45 -26.76
CA TYR A 50 -19.76 43.93 -27.60
C TYR A 50 -21.08 44.30 -26.92
N ASP A 51 -21.74 45.32 -27.46
CA ASP A 51 -23.10 45.70 -27.08
C ASP A 51 -24.06 44.65 -27.66
N ASN A 52 -23.99 43.43 -27.09
CA ASN A 52 -25.04 42.45 -27.28
C ASN A 52 -26.06 42.67 -26.16
N PRO A 53 -27.33 42.91 -26.50
CA PRO A 53 -28.37 42.97 -25.48
C PRO A 53 -28.34 41.65 -24.73
N VAL A 54 -27.91 41.69 -23.47
CA VAL A 54 -28.07 40.54 -22.53
C VAL A 54 -29.58 40.32 -22.43
N GLN A 55 -30.09 39.31 -23.14
CA GLN A 55 -31.36 38.73 -22.74
C GLN A 55 -31.13 38.17 -21.32
N GLU A 56 -31.71 38.83 -20.34
CA GLU A 56 -31.92 38.26 -19.05
C GLU A 56 -32.76 36.97 -19.23
N ASN A 57 -32.07 35.85 -19.50
CA ASN A 57 -32.66 34.58 -19.30
C ASN A 57 -32.91 34.50 -17.80
N ASN A 58 -34.13 34.66 -17.40
CA ASN A 58 -34.64 34.21 -16.09
C ASN A 58 -34.41 32.72 -16.00
N ILE A 59 -33.19 32.34 -15.59
CA ILE A 59 -32.91 30.97 -15.11
C ILE A 59 -33.69 30.89 -13.82
N PRO A 60 -34.75 30.05 -13.75
CA PRO A 60 -35.42 29.83 -12.48
C PRO A 60 -34.36 29.37 -11.48
N PRO A 61 -34.44 29.79 -10.21
CA PRO A 61 -33.54 29.28 -9.18
C PRO A 61 -33.63 27.75 -9.24
N SER A 62 -32.56 27.10 -9.65
CA SER A 62 -32.47 25.66 -9.59
C SER A 62 -32.44 25.31 -8.12
N ASP A 63 -33.51 24.72 -7.63
CA ASP A 63 -33.57 23.99 -6.37
C ASP A 63 -32.68 22.71 -6.41
N SER A 64 -31.67 22.69 -7.27
CA SER A 64 -30.64 21.67 -7.24
C SER A 64 -29.78 21.92 -6.01
N GLU A 65 -29.88 21.08 -5.01
CA GLU A 65 -28.84 20.88 -4.00
C GLU A 65 -27.50 21.04 -4.70
N SER A 66 -26.66 21.97 -4.23
CA SER A 66 -25.39 22.31 -4.88
C SER A 66 -24.62 21.00 -5.13
N GLU A 67 -24.40 20.65 -6.40
CA GLU A 67 -23.72 19.40 -6.82
C GLU A 67 -22.33 19.23 -6.20
N THR A 68 -21.83 20.26 -5.55
CA THR A 68 -20.50 20.34 -4.90
C THR A 68 -20.55 20.28 -3.38
N ASP A 69 -21.70 20.03 -2.75
CA ASP A 69 -21.81 19.85 -1.30
C ASP A 69 -21.47 18.39 -0.90
N PHE A 70 -20.39 18.22 -0.15
CA PHE A 70 -19.92 16.93 0.36
C PHE A 70 -20.30 16.68 1.82
N SER A 71 -21.09 17.58 2.45
CA SER A 71 -21.45 17.48 3.87
C SER A 71 -22.22 16.18 4.17
N LEU A 72 -23.09 15.75 3.24
CA LEU A 72 -23.81 14.49 3.36
C LEU A 72 -22.87 13.27 3.30
N ALA A 73 -21.94 13.24 2.36
CA ALA A 73 -20.96 12.17 2.26
C ALA A 73 -20.08 12.09 3.53
N ALA A 74 -19.60 13.25 3.99
CA ALA A 74 -18.78 13.36 5.19
C ALA A 74 -19.55 12.92 6.45
N SER A 75 -20.78 13.41 6.66
CA SER A 75 -21.59 13.07 7.84
C SER A 75 -21.91 11.58 7.94
N ARG A 76 -22.06 10.90 6.80
CA ARG A 76 -22.31 9.44 6.74
C ARG A 76 -21.06 8.62 7.02
N ALA A 77 -19.91 9.05 6.55
CA ALA A 77 -18.69 8.23 6.59
C ALA A 77 -17.79 8.52 7.80
N ILE A 78 -17.75 9.77 8.31
CA ILE A 78 -16.94 10.15 9.48
C ILE A 78 -17.14 9.20 10.67
N PRO A 79 -18.37 8.81 11.06
CA PRO A 79 -18.55 7.93 12.21
C PRO A 79 -17.88 6.56 12.08
N SER A 80 -17.58 6.13 10.84
CA SER A 80 -16.93 4.84 10.55
C SER A 80 -15.42 4.94 10.46
N VAL A 81 -14.81 6.13 10.62
CA VAL A 81 -13.36 6.33 10.52
C VAL A 81 -12.75 6.53 11.90
N VAL A 82 -11.75 5.71 12.22
CA VAL A 82 -11.07 5.69 13.52
C VAL A 82 -9.62 6.14 13.41
N TYR A 83 -9.04 6.57 14.53
CA TYR A 83 -7.61 6.81 14.67
C TYR A 83 -6.91 5.55 15.14
N ILE A 84 -5.78 5.23 14.50
CA ILE A 84 -4.92 4.10 14.86
C ILE A 84 -3.59 4.64 15.36
N ASN A 85 -3.17 4.11 16.50
CA ASN A 85 -1.92 4.39 17.14
C ASN A 85 -1.09 3.09 17.24
N SER A 86 0.01 3.05 16.50
CA SER A 86 0.94 1.92 16.46
C SER A 86 2.13 2.23 17.34
N ILE A 87 2.31 1.48 18.43
CA ILE A 87 3.33 1.67 19.44
C ILE A 87 4.40 0.60 19.24
N PHE A 88 5.67 1.01 19.14
CA PHE A 88 6.81 0.10 19.04
C PHE A 88 8.00 0.61 19.85
N LYS A 89 8.81 -0.33 20.36
CA LYS A 89 10.04 -0.05 21.12
C LYS A 89 11.24 -0.33 20.23
N GLY A 90 12.10 0.67 20.08
CA GLY A 90 13.35 0.56 19.35
C GLY A 90 13.46 1.53 18.16
N ALA A 91 14.69 1.68 17.64
CA ALA A 91 14.97 2.47 16.45
C ALA A 91 14.71 1.58 15.23
N SER A 92 13.51 1.62 14.67
CA SER A 92 13.21 0.95 13.41
C SER A 92 13.00 1.98 12.31
N PHE A 93 13.49 1.65 11.14
CA PHE A 93 13.36 2.48 9.94
C PHE A 93 12.39 1.77 9.00
N SER A 94 11.18 2.33 8.85
CA SER A 94 10.27 1.87 7.81
C SER A 94 10.60 2.54 6.48
N PRO A 95 10.52 1.84 5.33
CA PRO A 95 10.62 2.47 4.02
C PRO A 95 9.63 3.63 3.85
N PHE A 96 8.49 3.59 4.54
CA PHE A 96 7.51 4.65 4.59
C PHE A 96 7.97 5.88 5.38
N ASP A 97 8.79 5.71 6.42
CA ASP A 97 9.40 6.84 7.16
C ASP A 97 10.33 7.66 6.25
N TRP A 98 11.00 6.99 5.30
CA TRP A 98 11.77 7.67 4.26
C TRP A 98 10.89 8.50 3.34
N PHE A 99 9.71 8.00 3.01
CA PHE A 99 8.75 8.66 2.13
C PHE A 99 8.10 9.90 2.79
N PHE A 100 7.93 9.90 4.11
CA PHE A 100 7.28 10.97 4.89
C PHE A 100 8.25 11.78 5.77
N GLY A 101 9.56 11.61 5.66
CA GLY A 101 10.58 12.48 6.28
C GLY A 101 10.76 12.33 7.79
N GLY A 102 10.56 11.14 8.35
CA GLY A 102 10.67 10.86 9.79
C GLY A 102 12.10 10.88 10.35
N THR A 103 12.29 11.44 11.55
CA THR A 103 13.56 11.50 12.28
C THR A 103 13.58 10.59 13.52
N THR A 104 14.76 10.14 13.92
CA THR A 104 15.01 9.12 14.97
C THR A 104 14.66 9.54 16.39
N SER A 105 13.83 8.77 17.10
CA SER A 105 13.58 8.88 18.55
C SER A 105 13.34 7.48 19.16
N GLN A 106 13.66 7.30 20.45
CA GLN A 106 13.72 5.99 21.13
C GLN A 106 12.36 5.30 21.41
N THR A 107 11.26 6.00 21.29
CA THR A 107 9.91 5.39 21.27
C THR A 107 9.15 6.09 20.17
N ARG A 108 8.84 5.36 19.10
CA ARG A 108 8.08 5.91 17.98
C ARG A 108 6.63 5.49 18.09
N VAL A 109 5.80 6.44 17.75
CA VAL A 109 4.38 6.24 17.54
C VAL A 109 4.12 6.54 16.08
N SER A 110 3.81 5.53 15.30
CA SER A 110 3.24 5.73 13.98
C SER A 110 1.75 5.88 14.14
N SER A 111 1.16 6.79 13.40
CA SER A 111 -0.27 7.05 13.45
C SER A 111 -0.90 6.97 12.07
N GLY A 112 -2.11 6.46 12.02
CA GLY A 112 -2.90 6.36 10.82
C GLY A 112 -4.38 6.37 11.14
N SER A 113 -5.16 6.06 10.13
CA SER A 113 -6.61 5.91 10.22
C SER A 113 -7.01 4.46 9.98
N GLY A 114 -8.23 4.13 10.34
CA GLY A 114 -8.87 2.86 9.99
C GLY A 114 -10.33 3.07 9.66
N VAL A 115 -10.93 2.10 9.00
CA VAL A 115 -12.34 2.10 8.64
C VAL A 115 -13.04 0.96 9.36
N ILE A 116 -14.08 1.26 10.14
CA ILE A 116 -14.94 0.26 10.76
C ILE A 116 -15.69 -0.48 9.66
N PHE A 117 -15.29 -1.72 9.43
CA PHE A 117 -15.78 -2.55 8.34
C PHE A 117 -17.04 -3.32 8.71
N THR A 118 -17.15 -3.75 9.99
CA THR A 118 -18.32 -4.46 10.52
C THR A 118 -18.74 -3.91 11.88
N ALA A 119 -20.01 -4.05 12.21
CA ALA A 119 -20.58 -3.53 13.46
C ALA A 119 -20.08 -4.27 14.73
N ASP A 120 -19.48 -5.43 14.58
CA ASP A 120 -18.88 -6.20 15.67
C ASP A 120 -17.40 -5.91 15.90
N GLY A 121 -16.82 -4.93 15.18
CA GLY A 121 -15.49 -4.36 15.48
C GLY A 121 -14.34 -4.81 14.60
N TYR A 122 -14.55 -5.37 13.42
CA TYR A 122 -13.50 -5.49 12.42
C TYR A 122 -13.22 -4.13 11.79
N ILE A 123 -11.94 -3.79 11.75
CA ILE A 123 -11.44 -2.51 11.23
C ILE A 123 -10.39 -2.80 10.18
N VAL A 124 -10.46 -2.09 9.06
CA VAL A 124 -9.45 -2.16 7.99
C VAL A 124 -8.55 -0.94 8.07
N THR A 125 -7.27 -1.16 7.87
CA THR A 125 -6.24 -0.12 7.73
C THR A 125 -5.17 -0.55 6.73
N ASN A 126 -4.14 0.25 6.53
CA ASN A 126 -2.99 -0.18 5.75
C ASN A 126 -2.03 -1.05 6.58
N ASN A 127 -1.36 -1.99 5.90
CA ASN A 127 -0.34 -2.82 6.52
C ASN A 127 0.83 -1.97 7.04
N HIS A 128 1.32 -1.00 6.25
CA HIS A 128 2.43 -0.13 6.64
C HIS A 128 2.13 0.72 7.90
N VAL A 129 0.86 0.97 8.23
CA VAL A 129 0.48 1.69 9.45
C VAL A 129 0.80 0.87 10.71
N ILE A 130 0.74 -0.48 10.59
CA ILE A 130 0.82 -1.37 11.77
C ILE A 130 1.94 -2.42 11.71
N GLU A 131 2.67 -2.57 10.60
CA GLU A 131 3.56 -3.70 10.36
C GLU A 131 4.69 -3.86 11.40
N THR A 132 5.16 -2.76 12.00
CA THR A 132 6.21 -2.76 13.03
C THR A 132 5.68 -2.63 14.45
N ALA A 133 4.35 -2.57 14.64
CA ALA A 133 3.74 -2.33 15.94
C ALA A 133 3.88 -3.54 16.88
N GLU A 134 4.33 -3.30 18.12
CA GLU A 134 4.22 -4.24 19.22
C GLU A 134 2.83 -4.20 19.88
N LYS A 135 2.21 -3.02 19.87
CA LYS A 135 0.87 -2.78 20.38
C LYS A 135 0.11 -1.86 19.44
N ILE A 136 -1.12 -2.21 19.13
CA ILE A 136 -2.01 -1.42 18.29
C ILE A 136 -3.17 -0.92 19.16
N GLU A 137 -3.37 0.39 19.15
CA GLU A 137 -4.48 1.05 19.82
C GLU A 137 -5.38 1.72 18.81
N VAL A 138 -6.69 1.53 18.97
CA VAL A 138 -7.72 2.19 18.17
C VAL A 138 -8.44 3.18 19.06
N ASN A 139 -8.47 4.45 18.65
CA ASN A 139 -9.24 5.47 19.33
C ASN A 139 -10.54 5.73 18.56
N TYR A 140 -11.65 5.47 19.23
CA TYR A 140 -12.98 5.71 18.72
C TYR A 140 -13.84 6.37 19.80
N ASN A 141 -14.50 7.48 19.48
CA ASN A 141 -15.32 8.27 20.40
C ASN A 141 -14.59 8.60 21.72
N LYS A 142 -13.31 9.02 21.66
CA LYS A 142 -12.45 9.36 22.81
C LYS A 142 -12.17 8.17 23.75
N LYS A 143 -12.51 6.94 23.36
CA LYS A 143 -12.19 5.70 24.07
C LYS A 143 -11.08 4.98 23.33
N ILE A 144 -10.11 4.47 24.09
CA ILE A 144 -8.97 3.73 23.54
C ILE A 144 -9.23 2.23 23.71
N TYR A 145 -9.14 1.51 22.60
CA TYR A 145 -9.25 0.04 22.56
C TYR A 145 -7.91 -0.55 22.18
N THR A 146 -7.50 -1.61 22.88
CA THR A 146 -6.40 -2.46 22.36
C THR A 146 -6.96 -3.30 21.23
N ALA A 147 -6.36 -3.19 20.05
CA ALA A 147 -6.77 -3.96 18.88
C ALA A 147 -5.97 -5.26 18.76
N GLU A 148 -6.64 -6.33 18.38
CA GLU A 148 -6.03 -7.57 17.96
C GLU A 148 -5.78 -7.56 16.46
N LEU A 149 -4.57 -7.93 16.03
CA LEU A 149 -4.25 -8.11 14.61
C LEU A 149 -4.79 -9.47 14.13
N ILE A 150 -5.80 -9.45 13.27
CA ILE A 150 -6.40 -10.65 12.70
C ILE A 150 -5.55 -11.18 11.55
N GLY A 151 -5.07 -10.28 10.68
CA GLY A 151 -4.16 -10.63 9.61
C GLY A 151 -3.77 -9.43 8.76
N THR A 152 -2.77 -9.65 7.91
CA THR A 152 -2.23 -8.65 6.99
C THR A 152 -2.13 -9.20 5.58
N ASP A 153 -2.13 -8.32 4.61
CA ASP A 153 -1.82 -8.59 3.22
C ASP A 153 -0.84 -7.56 2.67
N PRO A 154 0.47 -7.78 2.79
CA PRO A 154 1.49 -6.87 2.26
C PRO A 154 1.38 -6.65 0.75
N SER A 155 0.82 -7.61 0.00
CA SER A 155 0.66 -7.49 -1.46
C SER A 155 -0.42 -6.51 -1.91
N THR A 156 -1.29 -6.05 -1.00
CA THR A 156 -2.27 -4.96 -1.22
C THR A 156 -2.11 -3.81 -0.23
N ASP A 157 -1.13 -3.91 0.68
CA ASP A 157 -0.95 -2.97 1.80
C ASP A 157 -2.19 -2.85 2.70
N LEU A 158 -2.88 -3.96 2.98
CA LEU A 158 -4.05 -3.99 3.87
C LEU A 158 -3.79 -4.78 5.15
N ALA A 159 -4.45 -4.37 6.22
CA ALA A 159 -4.47 -5.07 7.50
C ALA A 159 -5.89 -5.06 8.09
N VAL A 160 -6.22 -6.14 8.79
CA VAL A 160 -7.51 -6.31 9.49
C VAL A 160 -7.26 -6.40 10.98
N LEU A 161 -7.87 -5.48 11.71
CA LEU A 161 -7.83 -5.39 13.16
C LEU A 161 -9.20 -5.78 13.75
N LYS A 162 -9.21 -6.16 15.02
CA LYS A 162 -10.44 -6.43 15.79
C LYS A 162 -10.38 -5.70 17.12
N ILE A 163 -11.43 -4.98 17.45
CA ILE A 163 -11.65 -4.41 18.80
C ILE A 163 -12.86 -5.09 19.44
N ASP A 164 -12.86 -5.19 20.77
CA ASP A 164 -13.97 -5.73 21.54
C ASP A 164 -15.00 -4.63 21.80
N GLU A 165 -15.81 -4.35 20.78
CA GLU A 165 -16.95 -3.44 20.85
C GLU A 165 -18.04 -3.90 19.88
N LYS A 166 -19.28 -3.55 20.14
CA LYS A 166 -20.47 -3.93 19.35
C LYS A 166 -21.28 -2.72 18.94
N ASN A 167 -22.14 -2.92 17.96
CA ASN A 167 -23.03 -1.87 17.43
C ASN A 167 -22.27 -0.66 16.90
N LEU A 168 -21.06 -0.89 16.37
CA LEU A 168 -20.27 0.15 15.75
C LEU A 168 -20.89 0.58 14.41
N PRO A 169 -20.74 1.85 14.02
CA PRO A 169 -21.21 2.35 12.74
C PRO A 169 -20.32 1.82 11.60
N ALA A 170 -20.66 0.65 11.08
CA ALA A 170 -19.98 0.08 9.94
C ALA A 170 -20.17 0.94 8.69
N ILE A 171 -19.10 1.10 7.90
CA ILE A 171 -19.13 1.86 6.66
C ILE A 171 -20.08 1.22 5.64
N ARG A 172 -20.75 2.04 4.83
CA ARG A 172 -21.49 1.54 3.66
C ARG A 172 -20.55 1.30 2.50
N PHE A 173 -20.76 0.21 1.77
CA PHE A 173 -19.93 -0.14 0.63
C PHE A 173 -20.51 0.38 -0.68
N GLY A 174 -19.69 1.06 -1.46
CA GLY A 174 -19.90 1.29 -2.87
C GLY A 174 -19.24 0.20 -3.73
N SER A 175 -18.89 0.52 -4.96
CA SER A 175 -18.12 -0.35 -5.86
C SER A 175 -17.03 0.44 -6.55
N SER A 176 -15.79 -0.01 -6.40
CA SER A 176 -14.65 0.57 -7.12
C SER A 176 -14.61 0.18 -8.59
N ARG A 177 -15.23 -0.95 -8.95
CA ARG A 177 -15.35 -1.40 -10.35
C ARG A 177 -16.21 -0.45 -11.17
N ASN A 178 -17.32 0.03 -10.59
CA ASN A 178 -18.28 0.91 -11.27
C ASN A 178 -17.85 2.39 -11.27
N LEU A 179 -16.88 2.74 -10.43
CA LEU A 179 -16.37 4.11 -10.32
C LEU A 179 -15.77 4.58 -11.65
N GLN A 180 -16.11 5.80 -12.07
CA GLN A 180 -15.64 6.39 -13.32
C GLN A 180 -14.57 7.47 -13.07
N VAL A 181 -13.65 7.64 -14.01
CA VAL A 181 -12.71 8.77 -14.01
C VAL A 181 -13.51 10.07 -14.14
N GLY A 182 -13.20 11.05 -13.30
CA GLY A 182 -13.92 12.31 -13.20
C GLY A 182 -15.01 12.34 -12.12
N GLU A 183 -15.42 11.19 -11.55
CA GLU A 183 -16.35 11.17 -10.43
C GLU A 183 -15.76 11.81 -9.18
N TRP A 184 -16.60 12.55 -8.44
CA TRP A 184 -16.23 13.13 -7.15
C TRP A 184 -16.02 12.05 -6.09
N VAL A 185 -14.93 12.20 -5.34
CA VAL A 185 -14.61 11.38 -4.18
C VAL A 185 -14.19 12.24 -3.00
N VAL A 186 -14.39 11.71 -1.80
CA VAL A 186 -14.05 12.37 -0.55
C VAL A 186 -13.12 11.45 0.23
N ALA A 187 -11.92 11.94 0.54
CA ALA A 187 -10.97 11.25 1.38
C ALA A 187 -11.16 11.69 2.84
N ILE A 188 -11.32 10.71 3.73
CA ILE A 188 -11.59 10.91 5.16
C ILE A 188 -10.54 10.15 5.95
N GLY A 189 -9.87 10.86 6.85
CA GLY A 189 -8.97 10.30 7.84
C GLY A 189 -9.24 10.89 9.22
N ASN A 190 -8.59 10.33 10.24
CA ASN A 190 -8.66 10.84 11.60
C ASN A 190 -7.23 11.01 12.16
N PRO A 191 -6.45 11.97 11.62
CA PRO A 191 -5.10 12.21 12.11
C PRO A 191 -5.14 12.79 13.53
N PHE A 192 -4.22 12.33 14.39
CA PHE A 192 -3.98 12.89 15.73
C PHE A 192 -5.14 12.78 16.73
N SER A 193 -6.16 11.97 16.49
CA SER A 193 -7.31 11.75 17.41
C SER A 193 -8.07 13.04 17.83
N LEU A 194 -7.94 14.11 17.06
CA LEU A 194 -8.56 15.40 17.40
C LEU A 194 -9.92 15.58 16.73
N SER A 195 -9.95 15.41 15.43
CA SER A 195 -11.16 15.45 14.60
C SER A 195 -10.86 14.84 13.24
N SER A 196 -11.87 14.26 12.60
CA SER A 196 -11.72 13.73 11.24
C SER A 196 -11.37 14.86 10.27
N THR A 197 -10.41 14.60 9.41
CA THR A 197 -10.04 15.47 8.29
C THR A 197 -10.73 14.97 7.03
N VAL A 198 -11.35 15.89 6.31
CA VAL A 198 -12.09 15.60 5.08
C VAL A 198 -11.49 16.44 3.96
N THR A 199 -11.17 15.79 2.85
CA THR A 199 -10.72 16.46 1.62
C THR A 199 -11.51 15.90 0.44
N ALA A 200 -11.78 16.71 -0.57
CA ALA A 200 -12.52 16.31 -1.75
C ALA A 200 -11.66 16.46 -3.01
N GLY A 201 -11.94 15.64 -3.99
CA GLY A 201 -11.32 15.63 -5.30
C GLY A 201 -12.06 14.72 -6.24
N ILE A 202 -11.44 14.34 -7.34
CA ILE A 202 -12.03 13.44 -8.33
C ILE A 202 -11.21 12.15 -8.47
N VAL A 203 -11.80 11.14 -9.07
CA VAL A 203 -11.05 9.99 -9.59
C VAL A 203 -10.23 10.47 -10.78
N SER A 204 -8.92 10.60 -10.59
CA SER A 204 -8.00 11.04 -11.65
C SER A 204 -7.64 9.90 -12.62
N ALA A 205 -7.55 8.67 -12.10
CA ALA A 205 -7.33 7.45 -12.88
C ALA A 205 -7.69 6.20 -12.07
N LYS A 206 -7.79 5.06 -12.76
CA LYS A 206 -7.95 3.73 -12.15
C LYS A 206 -6.83 2.79 -12.63
N GLY A 207 -6.59 1.72 -11.89
CA GLY A 207 -5.61 0.71 -12.28
C GLY A 207 -4.16 1.23 -12.29
N ARG A 208 -3.82 2.18 -11.40
CA ARG A 208 -2.44 2.71 -11.33
C ARG A 208 -1.51 1.76 -10.61
N ARG A 209 -0.37 1.50 -11.27
CA ARG A 209 0.78 0.82 -10.71
C ARG A 209 1.87 1.86 -10.45
N ILE A 210 2.35 1.94 -9.21
CA ILE A 210 3.34 2.96 -8.80
C ILE A 210 4.63 2.35 -8.21
N GLY A 211 4.70 1.02 -8.06
CA GLY A 211 5.90 0.29 -7.68
C GLY A 211 6.31 0.50 -6.22
N ILE A 212 5.36 0.65 -5.31
CA ILE A 212 5.64 0.90 -3.88
C ILE A 212 5.52 -0.36 -3.00
N LEU A 213 4.89 -1.42 -3.49
CA LEU A 213 4.71 -2.64 -2.74
C LEU A 213 5.88 -3.59 -2.95
N GLU A 214 6.59 -3.92 -1.87
CA GLU A 214 7.79 -4.77 -1.90
C GLU A 214 7.48 -6.27 -1.88
N ASP A 215 6.21 -6.66 -1.96
CA ASP A 215 5.83 -8.09 -1.99
C ASP A 215 6.28 -8.76 -3.28
N ARG A 216 6.44 -10.09 -3.23
CA ARG A 216 6.81 -10.89 -4.40
C ARG A 216 5.73 -10.88 -5.50
N PHE A 217 4.47 -10.75 -5.12
CA PHE A 217 3.31 -10.73 -6.01
C PHE A 217 2.39 -9.54 -5.67
N PRO A 218 2.88 -8.31 -5.85
CA PRO A 218 2.13 -7.13 -5.48
C PRO A 218 0.91 -6.96 -6.38
N ILE A 219 -0.22 -6.58 -5.80
CA ILE A 219 -1.42 -6.19 -6.53
C ILE A 219 -1.55 -4.67 -6.42
N GLU A 220 -1.00 -4.00 -7.39
CA GLU A 220 -1.08 -2.56 -7.53
C GLU A 220 -2.08 -2.19 -8.62
N SER A 221 -3.33 -2.01 -8.23
CA SER A 221 -4.40 -1.46 -9.07
C SER A 221 -5.09 -0.32 -8.34
N PHE A 222 -4.30 0.72 -8.03
CA PHE A 222 -4.78 1.82 -7.20
C PHE A 222 -5.77 2.74 -7.94
N ILE A 223 -6.73 3.29 -7.18
CA ILE A 223 -7.51 4.46 -7.58
C ILE A 223 -6.60 5.67 -7.34
N GLN A 224 -6.35 6.46 -8.38
CA GLN A 224 -5.68 7.76 -8.25
C GLN A 224 -6.71 8.86 -8.06
N THR A 225 -6.45 9.77 -7.12
CA THR A 225 -7.30 10.94 -6.86
C THR A 225 -6.44 12.19 -6.59
N ASP A 226 -6.99 13.36 -6.83
CA ASP A 226 -6.45 14.65 -6.41
C ASP A 226 -7.05 15.15 -5.09
N ALA A 227 -7.90 14.35 -4.42
CA ALA A 227 -8.25 14.59 -3.02
C ALA A 227 -6.98 14.54 -2.15
N ALA A 228 -6.73 15.56 -1.34
CA ALA A 228 -5.49 15.67 -0.59
C ALA A 228 -5.38 14.57 0.49
N ILE A 229 -4.41 13.68 0.34
CA ILE A 229 -4.02 12.69 1.33
C ILE A 229 -2.68 13.13 1.93
N ASN A 230 -2.60 13.16 3.26
CA ASN A 230 -1.40 13.50 4.02
C ASN A 230 -1.17 12.43 5.11
N PRO A 231 0.03 12.39 5.73
CA PRO A 231 0.31 11.52 6.88
C PRO A 231 -0.81 11.59 7.93
N GLY A 232 -1.31 10.42 8.33
CA GLY A 232 -2.45 10.27 9.23
C GLY A 232 -3.77 9.93 8.53
N ASN A 233 -3.94 10.22 7.22
CA ASN A 233 -5.10 9.77 6.45
C ASN A 233 -4.95 8.35 5.90
N SER A 234 -3.73 7.79 5.86
CA SER A 234 -3.47 6.41 5.43
C SER A 234 -4.29 5.42 6.28
N GLY A 235 -4.94 4.46 5.63
CA GLY A 235 -5.89 3.52 6.23
C GLY A 235 -7.31 4.07 6.38
N GLY A 236 -7.53 5.36 6.12
CA GLY A 236 -8.84 6.00 6.13
C GLY A 236 -9.68 5.71 4.88
N ALA A 237 -10.87 6.26 4.84
CA ALA A 237 -11.84 6.01 3.80
C ALA A 237 -11.69 6.95 2.59
N LEU A 238 -11.77 6.40 1.39
CA LEU A 238 -12.16 7.12 0.18
C LEU A 238 -13.61 6.76 -0.12
N VAL A 239 -14.50 7.75 -0.15
CA VAL A 239 -15.93 7.53 -0.36
C VAL A 239 -16.46 8.31 -1.57
N ASN A 240 -17.57 7.83 -2.16
CA ASN A 240 -18.27 8.56 -3.21
C ASN A 240 -19.18 9.66 -2.61
N LYS A 241 -19.91 10.39 -3.45
CA LYS A 241 -20.85 11.47 -3.02
C LYS A 241 -21.95 10.99 -2.06
N ASN A 242 -22.27 9.70 -2.06
CA ASN A 242 -23.24 9.11 -1.16
C ASN A 242 -22.69 8.73 0.21
N GLY A 243 -21.37 8.90 0.44
CA GLY A 243 -20.66 8.44 1.62
C GLY A 243 -20.44 6.92 1.65
N GLU A 244 -20.46 6.27 0.50
CA GLU A 244 -20.17 4.85 0.36
C GLU A 244 -18.69 4.63 0.06
N LEU A 245 -18.06 3.67 0.75
CA LEU A 245 -16.65 3.35 0.60
C LEU A 245 -16.35 2.85 -0.81
N VAL A 246 -15.41 3.49 -1.49
CA VAL A 246 -14.89 3.09 -2.81
C VAL A 246 -13.41 2.73 -2.77
N GLY A 247 -12.69 3.09 -1.69
CA GLY A 247 -11.29 2.70 -1.51
C GLY A 247 -10.77 2.98 -0.09
N ILE A 248 -9.57 2.46 0.19
CA ILE A 248 -8.79 2.74 1.41
C ILE A 248 -7.63 3.63 1.03
N ASN A 249 -7.55 4.83 1.60
CA ASN A 249 -6.47 5.78 1.38
C ASN A 249 -5.13 5.14 1.77
N THR A 250 -4.12 5.18 0.89
CA THR A 250 -2.89 4.40 1.10
C THR A 250 -1.64 5.24 0.99
N ALA A 251 -1.42 5.88 -0.17
CA ALA A 251 -0.14 6.49 -0.49
C ALA A 251 -0.30 7.80 -1.26
N ILE A 252 0.79 8.58 -1.29
CA ILE A 252 0.98 9.72 -2.19
C ILE A 252 2.25 9.52 -3.01
N LEU A 253 2.28 9.98 -4.25
CA LEU A 253 3.51 10.07 -5.01
C LEU A 253 4.12 11.46 -4.76
N SER A 254 5.17 11.51 -3.96
CA SER A 254 5.79 12.77 -3.54
C SER A 254 7.30 12.61 -3.34
N ARG A 255 8.07 13.59 -3.78
CA ARG A 255 9.51 13.67 -3.50
C ARG A 255 9.81 14.33 -2.14
N THR A 256 8.86 15.07 -1.61
CA THR A 256 9.03 15.89 -0.39
C THR A 256 8.28 15.29 0.80
N GLY A 257 7.53 14.19 0.62
CA GLY A 257 6.64 13.63 1.64
C GLY A 257 5.33 14.40 1.84
N SER A 258 5.10 15.48 1.08
CA SER A 258 3.86 16.26 1.13
C SER A 258 3.03 16.00 -0.12
N TYR A 259 1.72 16.13 -0.01
CA TYR A 259 0.79 15.99 -1.11
C TYR A 259 1.13 16.93 -2.29
N THR A 260 1.15 16.41 -3.51
CA THR A 260 1.50 17.11 -4.75
C THR A 260 0.47 16.91 -5.87
N GLY A 261 -0.76 16.54 -5.55
CA GLY A 261 -1.81 16.28 -6.54
C GLY A 261 -1.92 14.81 -6.96
N TYR A 262 -1.13 13.91 -6.38
CA TYR A 262 -1.14 12.47 -6.68
C TYR A 262 -1.32 11.66 -5.40
N ALA A 263 -2.54 11.24 -5.17
CA ALA A 263 -2.91 10.37 -4.07
C ALA A 263 -3.51 9.07 -4.58
N PHE A 264 -3.39 7.99 -3.79
CA PHE A 264 -3.75 6.64 -4.19
C PHE A 264 -4.53 5.94 -3.09
N ALA A 265 -5.52 5.15 -3.51
CA ALA A 265 -6.31 4.32 -2.62
C ALA A 265 -6.44 2.90 -3.15
N VAL A 266 -6.46 1.91 -2.25
CA VAL A 266 -6.76 0.51 -2.58
C VAL A 266 -8.25 0.40 -2.89
N PRO A 267 -8.66 -0.18 -4.04
CA PRO A 267 -10.06 -0.34 -4.41
C PRO A 267 -10.87 -1.13 -3.38
N VAL A 268 -12.11 -0.71 -3.11
CA VAL A 268 -12.96 -1.36 -2.11
C VAL A 268 -13.31 -2.80 -2.46
N ASP A 269 -13.47 -3.15 -3.75
CA ASP A 269 -13.80 -4.52 -4.15
C ASP A 269 -12.63 -5.48 -3.86
N ILE A 270 -11.36 -5.03 -4.00
CA ILE A 270 -10.18 -5.76 -3.53
C ILE A 270 -10.17 -5.84 -2.00
N THR A 271 -10.43 -4.71 -1.33
CA THR A 271 -10.44 -4.62 0.14
C THR A 271 -11.44 -5.62 0.75
N ARG A 272 -12.66 -5.69 0.22
CA ARG A 272 -13.68 -6.64 0.69
C ARG A 272 -13.19 -8.09 0.60
N LYS A 273 -12.66 -8.47 -0.55
CA LYS A 273 -12.14 -9.83 -0.74
C LYS A 273 -11.01 -10.15 0.24
N VAL A 274 -10.07 -9.22 0.45
CA VAL A 274 -8.96 -9.37 1.40
C VAL A 274 -9.47 -9.54 2.83
N VAL A 275 -10.43 -8.70 3.25
CA VAL A 275 -11.01 -8.78 4.60
C VAL A 275 -11.78 -10.08 4.81
N ASP A 276 -12.64 -10.45 3.86
CA ASP A 276 -13.43 -11.68 3.92
C ASP A 276 -12.53 -12.91 4.02
N ASP A 277 -11.45 -12.94 3.27
CA ASP A 277 -10.47 -14.03 3.30
C ASP A 277 -9.72 -14.08 4.64
N ILE A 278 -9.23 -12.95 5.13
CA ILE A 278 -8.51 -12.89 6.40
C ILE A 278 -9.42 -13.32 7.56
N VAL A 279 -10.65 -12.85 7.59
CA VAL A 279 -11.61 -13.22 8.65
C VAL A 279 -11.99 -14.70 8.56
N LYS A 280 -12.20 -15.25 7.36
CA LYS A 280 -12.68 -16.62 7.16
C LYS A 280 -11.58 -17.68 7.20
N TYR A 281 -10.42 -17.36 6.62
CA TYR A 281 -9.35 -18.33 6.42
C TYR A 281 -8.07 -17.98 7.20
N GLY A 282 -7.98 -16.77 7.76
CA GLY A 282 -6.78 -16.23 8.41
C GLY A 282 -5.69 -15.77 7.45
N VAL A 283 -5.89 -15.96 6.14
CA VAL A 283 -4.93 -15.63 5.08
C VAL A 283 -5.66 -15.34 3.78
N VAL A 284 -5.14 -14.39 3.01
CA VAL A 284 -5.72 -14.05 1.70
C VAL A 284 -5.52 -15.19 0.72
N GLN A 285 -6.59 -15.55 0.02
CA GLN A 285 -6.56 -16.56 -1.04
C GLN A 285 -6.03 -15.92 -2.32
N ARG A 286 -4.89 -16.41 -2.81
CA ARG A 286 -4.29 -15.95 -4.05
C ARG A 286 -4.41 -17.03 -5.12
N ALA A 287 -4.95 -16.65 -6.27
CA ALA A 287 -5.14 -17.55 -7.40
C ALA A 287 -4.15 -17.19 -8.52
N PHE A 288 -3.44 -18.19 -9.01
CA PHE A 288 -2.40 -18.05 -10.01
C PHE A 288 -2.77 -18.81 -11.28
N PHE A 289 -2.51 -18.21 -12.43
CA PHE A 289 -2.69 -18.87 -13.73
C PHE A 289 -1.40 -19.58 -14.22
N GLY A 290 -0.28 -19.39 -13.51
CA GLY A 290 0.99 -20.06 -13.83
C GLY A 290 1.77 -19.36 -14.96
N GLY A 291 1.74 -18.04 -15.00
CA GLY A 291 2.51 -17.24 -15.95
C GLY A 291 2.85 -15.87 -15.39
N ASN A 292 3.67 -15.13 -16.13
CA ASN A 292 3.96 -13.73 -15.88
C ASN A 292 3.53 -12.89 -17.08
N VAL A 293 2.89 -11.75 -16.82
CA VAL A 293 2.47 -10.79 -17.84
C VAL A 293 3.15 -9.45 -17.64
N ILE A 294 3.35 -8.75 -18.74
CA ILE A 294 3.83 -7.37 -18.79
C ILE A 294 2.87 -6.54 -19.61
N ASP A 295 2.93 -5.21 -19.49
CA ASP A 295 2.12 -4.34 -20.32
C ASP A 295 2.44 -4.55 -21.80
N TYR A 296 1.39 -4.68 -22.63
CA TYR A 296 1.54 -4.71 -24.09
C TYR A 296 1.65 -3.27 -24.60
N ASN A 297 2.86 -2.86 -24.95
CA ASN A 297 3.18 -1.54 -25.47
C ASN A 297 4.23 -1.67 -26.60
N TYR A 298 4.54 -0.55 -27.26
CA TYR A 298 5.49 -0.53 -28.38
C TYR A 298 6.87 -1.12 -28.01
N GLU A 299 7.41 -0.76 -26.85
CA GLU A 299 8.73 -1.21 -26.41
C GLU A 299 8.75 -2.73 -26.18
N ASN A 300 7.76 -3.25 -25.47
CA ASN A 300 7.63 -4.68 -25.18
C ASN A 300 7.29 -5.48 -26.44
N ALA A 301 6.42 -4.98 -27.31
CA ALA A 301 6.13 -5.64 -28.60
C ALA A 301 7.41 -5.79 -29.44
N ARG A 302 8.21 -4.72 -29.53
CA ARG A 302 9.51 -4.76 -30.24
C ARG A 302 10.50 -5.71 -29.59
N LYS A 303 10.59 -5.71 -28.25
CA LYS A 303 11.50 -6.60 -27.50
C LYS A 303 11.21 -8.08 -27.73
N TYR A 304 9.94 -8.43 -27.92
CA TYR A 304 9.47 -9.80 -28.12
C TYR A 304 9.14 -10.14 -29.58
N ASP A 305 9.63 -9.33 -30.54
CA ASP A 305 9.51 -9.57 -31.99
C ASP A 305 8.06 -9.67 -32.47
N LEU A 306 7.16 -8.92 -31.82
CA LEU A 306 5.74 -8.83 -32.20
C LEU A 306 5.52 -7.69 -33.19
N ASP A 307 4.40 -7.77 -33.93
CA ASP A 307 4.00 -6.70 -34.83
C ASP A 307 3.77 -5.40 -34.06
N THR A 308 4.52 -4.36 -34.42
CA THR A 308 4.41 -3.01 -33.86
C THR A 308 3.53 -2.09 -34.68
N ASN A 309 3.09 -2.53 -35.85
CA ASN A 309 2.19 -1.76 -36.73
C ASN A 309 0.73 -2.11 -36.46
N VAL A 310 0.33 -2.00 -35.16
CA VAL A 310 -1.03 -2.26 -34.71
C VAL A 310 -1.76 -0.95 -34.44
N PRO A 311 -3.09 -0.87 -34.62
CA PRO A 311 -3.86 0.36 -34.39
C PRO A 311 -3.79 0.83 -32.92
N ALA A 312 -3.70 -0.11 -31.98
CA ALA A 312 -3.57 0.16 -30.56
C ALA A 312 -2.93 -1.02 -29.82
N PHE A 313 -2.21 -0.74 -28.75
CA PHE A 313 -1.63 -1.75 -27.87
C PHE A 313 -2.62 -2.05 -26.71
N ASN A 314 -3.63 -2.90 -26.99
CA ASN A 314 -4.63 -3.31 -26.01
C ASN A 314 -4.35 -4.73 -25.51
N GLY A 315 -4.32 -4.92 -24.19
CA GLY A 315 -4.06 -6.20 -23.58
C GLY A 315 -2.80 -6.24 -22.74
N VAL A 316 -2.44 -7.44 -22.31
CA VAL A 316 -1.19 -7.74 -21.60
C VAL A 316 -0.42 -8.83 -22.33
N LEU A 317 0.87 -8.65 -22.45
CA LEU A 317 1.76 -9.60 -23.11
C LEU A 317 2.18 -10.69 -22.12
N LEU A 318 1.94 -11.95 -22.49
CA LEU A 318 2.42 -13.11 -21.75
C LEU A 318 3.92 -13.27 -21.96
N GLU A 319 4.69 -12.91 -20.94
CA GLU A 319 6.17 -12.91 -20.97
C GLU A 319 6.75 -14.32 -20.78
N SER A 320 6.22 -15.04 -19.80
CA SER A 320 6.72 -16.36 -19.44
C SER A 320 5.64 -17.24 -18.82
N LEU A 321 5.86 -18.56 -18.87
CA LEU A 321 4.98 -19.57 -18.29
C LEU A 321 5.73 -20.45 -17.30
N MET A 322 5.03 -20.88 -16.26
CA MET A 322 5.45 -21.97 -15.42
C MET A 322 5.26 -23.28 -16.19
N ARG A 323 6.32 -24.04 -16.38
CA ARG A 323 6.27 -25.35 -17.01
C ARG A 323 5.28 -26.27 -16.27
N ASP A 324 4.43 -26.96 -17.02
CA ASP A 324 3.34 -27.79 -16.52
C ASP A 324 2.31 -27.04 -15.63
N GLY A 325 2.34 -25.70 -15.65
CA GLY A 325 1.37 -24.84 -14.97
C GLY A 325 0.01 -24.78 -15.68
N PRO A 326 -1.00 -24.14 -15.06
CA PRO A 326 -2.35 -24.07 -15.65
C PRO A 326 -2.38 -23.43 -17.04
N ALA A 327 -1.68 -22.32 -17.25
CA ALA A 327 -1.64 -21.62 -18.52
C ALA A 327 -0.90 -22.43 -19.62
N ASP A 328 0.19 -23.10 -19.27
CA ASP A 328 0.95 -23.97 -20.15
C ASP A 328 0.08 -25.17 -20.62
N LYS A 329 -0.60 -25.84 -19.67
CA LYS A 329 -1.55 -26.94 -19.96
C LYS A 329 -2.74 -26.48 -20.79
N ALA A 330 -3.16 -25.22 -20.67
CA ALA A 330 -4.22 -24.62 -21.47
C ALA A 330 -3.77 -24.21 -22.89
N GLY A 331 -2.49 -24.40 -23.23
CA GLY A 331 -1.92 -24.14 -24.53
C GLY A 331 -1.55 -22.68 -24.81
N LEU A 332 -1.49 -21.84 -23.78
CA LEU A 332 -0.93 -20.50 -23.90
C LEU A 332 0.58 -20.57 -24.16
N LYS A 333 1.13 -19.52 -24.77
CA LYS A 333 2.55 -19.43 -25.11
C LYS A 333 3.09 -18.03 -24.81
N PRO A 334 4.37 -17.90 -24.46
CA PRO A 334 5.01 -16.58 -24.47
C PRO A 334 4.81 -15.90 -25.82
N GLY A 335 4.50 -14.60 -25.79
CA GLY A 335 4.13 -13.83 -26.98
C GLY A 335 2.61 -13.72 -27.24
N ASP A 336 1.76 -14.48 -26.54
CA ASP A 336 0.32 -14.26 -26.59
C ASP A 336 -0.04 -12.93 -25.91
N VAL A 337 -0.97 -12.18 -26.48
CA VAL A 337 -1.50 -10.94 -25.90
C VAL A 337 -2.89 -11.21 -25.35
N ILE A 338 -3.03 -11.27 -24.02
CA ILE A 338 -4.32 -11.50 -23.36
C ILE A 338 -5.08 -10.18 -23.35
N THR A 339 -6.30 -10.18 -23.90
CA THR A 339 -7.15 -9.00 -24.03
C THR A 339 -8.34 -9.02 -23.10
N HIS A 340 -8.83 -10.19 -22.70
CA HIS A 340 -9.97 -10.31 -21.78
C HIS A 340 -9.78 -11.45 -20.80
N VAL A 341 -10.30 -11.23 -19.59
CA VAL A 341 -10.43 -12.24 -18.52
C VAL A 341 -11.92 -12.39 -18.20
N ASN A 342 -12.50 -13.58 -18.45
CA ASN A 342 -13.94 -13.82 -18.30
C ASN A 342 -14.83 -12.78 -19.02
N GLY A 343 -14.42 -12.32 -20.19
CA GLY A 343 -15.13 -11.31 -20.97
C GLY A 343 -14.90 -9.85 -20.51
N VAL A 344 -14.19 -9.63 -19.42
CA VAL A 344 -13.78 -8.29 -18.97
C VAL A 344 -12.49 -7.91 -19.70
N GLU A 345 -12.50 -6.76 -20.36
CA GLU A 345 -11.32 -6.23 -21.06
C GLU A 345 -10.21 -5.89 -20.05
N VAL A 346 -8.97 -6.30 -20.39
CA VAL A 346 -7.76 -5.98 -19.62
C VAL A 346 -6.77 -5.31 -20.55
N ASN A 347 -6.50 -4.04 -20.32
CA ASN A 347 -5.63 -3.20 -21.16
C ASN A 347 -4.31 -2.84 -20.49
N SER A 348 -4.06 -3.34 -19.28
CA SER A 348 -2.83 -3.14 -18.54
C SER A 348 -2.57 -4.33 -17.60
N ARG A 349 -1.32 -4.48 -17.17
CA ARG A 349 -0.94 -5.47 -16.18
C ARG A 349 -1.74 -5.32 -14.88
N SER A 350 -1.96 -4.10 -14.41
CA SER A 350 -2.76 -3.84 -13.20
C SER A 350 -4.21 -4.28 -13.35
N ALA A 351 -4.86 -4.01 -14.50
CA ALA A 351 -6.22 -4.47 -14.77
C ALA A 351 -6.31 -6.01 -14.81
N PHE A 352 -5.31 -6.67 -15.39
CA PHE A 352 -5.23 -8.13 -15.40
C PHE A 352 -5.02 -8.71 -14.00
N GLU A 353 -4.08 -8.16 -13.22
CA GLU A 353 -3.81 -8.56 -11.83
C GLU A 353 -5.05 -8.31 -10.94
N GLU A 354 -5.75 -7.20 -11.15
CA GLU A 354 -7.01 -6.88 -10.45
C GLU A 354 -8.09 -7.93 -10.73
N GLU A 355 -8.35 -8.27 -11.99
CA GLU A 355 -9.35 -9.29 -12.34
C GLU A 355 -9.03 -10.68 -11.76
N LEU A 356 -7.75 -11.04 -11.67
CA LEU A 356 -7.34 -12.28 -11.02
C LEU A 356 -7.42 -12.18 -9.48
N SER A 357 -7.24 -11.00 -8.90
CA SER A 357 -7.28 -10.81 -7.45
C SER A 357 -8.61 -11.16 -6.82
N TYR A 358 -9.69 -11.09 -7.57
CA TYR A 358 -11.05 -11.46 -7.13
C TYR A 358 -11.29 -12.98 -7.14
N ARG A 359 -10.37 -13.79 -7.69
CA ARG A 359 -10.57 -15.22 -7.91
C ARG A 359 -9.95 -16.06 -6.80
N TYR A 360 -10.44 -17.29 -6.73
CA TYR A 360 -9.97 -18.29 -5.79
C TYR A 360 -9.22 -19.41 -6.49
N PRO A 361 -8.29 -20.10 -5.83
CA PRO A 361 -7.78 -21.38 -6.30
C PRO A 361 -8.95 -22.33 -6.56
N GLY A 362 -8.92 -23.01 -7.72
CA GLY A 362 -10.02 -23.85 -8.20
C GLY A 362 -11.01 -23.18 -9.13
N ASP A 363 -11.04 -21.83 -9.19
CA ASP A 363 -11.89 -21.11 -10.14
C ASP A 363 -11.43 -21.37 -11.58
N LYS A 364 -12.41 -21.55 -12.48
CA LYS A 364 -12.19 -21.59 -13.92
C LYS A 364 -12.23 -20.18 -14.49
N VAL A 365 -11.20 -19.83 -15.26
CA VAL A 365 -11.08 -18.53 -15.90
C VAL A 365 -10.89 -18.72 -17.39
N THR A 366 -11.64 -17.94 -18.17
CA THR A 366 -11.55 -17.93 -19.63
C THR A 366 -10.74 -16.71 -20.07
N PHE A 367 -9.65 -16.94 -20.79
CA PHE A 367 -8.84 -15.89 -21.40
C PHE A 367 -9.16 -15.79 -22.89
N THR A 368 -9.41 -14.56 -23.36
CA THR A 368 -9.37 -14.22 -24.78
C THR A 368 -8.01 -13.60 -25.07
N TYR A 369 -7.31 -14.10 -26.08
CA TYR A 369 -5.96 -13.67 -26.40
C TYR A 369 -5.71 -13.59 -27.90
N LEU A 370 -4.77 -12.76 -28.30
CA LEU A 370 -4.28 -12.68 -29.68
C LEU A 370 -2.99 -13.48 -29.80
N ARG A 371 -2.93 -14.34 -30.83
CA ARG A 371 -1.72 -15.03 -31.27
C ARG A 371 -1.55 -14.81 -32.73
N ASN A 372 -0.43 -14.23 -33.17
CA ASN A 372 -0.19 -13.85 -34.57
C ASN A 372 -1.35 -13.04 -35.16
N GLY A 373 -1.89 -12.08 -34.42
CA GLY A 373 -3.01 -11.22 -34.80
C GLY A 373 -4.39 -11.91 -34.84
N LYS A 374 -4.50 -13.20 -34.53
CA LYS A 374 -5.77 -13.92 -34.49
C LYS A 374 -6.29 -14.08 -33.07
N ALA A 375 -7.58 -13.77 -32.88
CA ALA A 375 -8.25 -13.97 -31.60
C ALA A 375 -8.47 -15.47 -31.32
N ASN A 376 -8.16 -15.89 -30.13
CA ASN A 376 -8.32 -17.24 -29.60
C ASN A 376 -8.90 -17.15 -28.18
N THR A 377 -9.46 -18.26 -27.72
CA THR A 377 -10.00 -18.37 -26.37
C THR A 377 -9.54 -19.67 -25.73
N THR A 378 -9.19 -19.63 -24.47
CA THR A 378 -8.89 -20.84 -23.68
C THR A 378 -9.41 -20.70 -22.26
N THR A 379 -9.73 -21.82 -21.62
CA THR A 379 -10.19 -21.86 -20.22
C THR A 379 -9.20 -22.69 -19.41
N LEU A 380 -8.82 -22.17 -18.26
CA LEU A 380 -7.94 -22.85 -17.32
C LEU A 380 -8.47 -22.78 -15.89
N THR A 381 -7.99 -23.68 -15.04
CA THR A 381 -8.31 -23.66 -13.61
C THR A 381 -7.15 -23.04 -12.85
N LEU A 382 -7.45 -22.00 -12.05
CA LEU A 382 -6.47 -21.31 -11.23
C LEU A 382 -6.01 -22.19 -10.05
N VAL A 383 -4.77 -21.99 -9.63
CA VAL A 383 -4.15 -22.73 -8.52
C VAL A 383 -3.63 -21.78 -7.46
N ASN A 384 -3.42 -22.27 -6.22
CA ASN A 384 -2.69 -21.54 -5.20
C ASN A 384 -1.17 -21.53 -5.47
N LYS A 385 -0.40 -20.84 -4.64
CA LYS A 385 1.08 -20.76 -4.73
C LYS A 385 1.77 -22.14 -4.73
N GLY A 386 1.15 -23.15 -4.12
CA GLY A 386 1.64 -24.53 -4.09
C GLY A 386 1.23 -25.37 -5.29
N GLY A 387 0.52 -24.81 -6.27
CA GLY A 387 0.04 -25.54 -7.46
C GLY A 387 -1.23 -26.37 -7.23
N SER A 388 -1.90 -26.22 -6.09
CA SER A 388 -3.15 -26.92 -5.76
C SER A 388 -4.35 -26.00 -5.98
N THR A 389 -5.52 -26.60 -6.21
CA THR A 389 -6.81 -25.92 -6.28
C THR A 389 -7.45 -25.70 -4.91
N GLU A 390 -6.81 -26.15 -3.83
CA GLU A 390 -7.33 -26.05 -2.48
C GLU A 390 -7.14 -24.65 -1.89
N LEU A 391 -8.10 -24.23 -1.06
CA LEU A 391 -8.00 -23.01 -0.27
C LEU A 391 -7.02 -23.21 0.88
N VAL A 392 -6.17 -22.20 1.10
CA VAL A 392 -5.19 -22.21 2.18
C VAL A 392 -5.84 -21.69 3.46
N ARG A 393 -5.65 -22.39 4.58
CA ARG A 393 -6.06 -21.90 5.91
C ARG A 393 -4.82 -21.62 6.75
N ARG A 394 -4.84 -20.51 7.46
CA ARG A 394 -3.82 -20.19 8.45
C ARG A 394 -3.85 -21.27 9.54
N LYS A 395 -2.73 -21.93 9.76
CA LYS A 395 -2.56 -22.91 10.82
C LYS A 395 -1.75 -22.28 11.94
N ILE A 396 -2.34 -22.22 13.12
CA ILE A 396 -1.69 -21.69 14.31
C ILE A 396 -1.42 -22.88 15.25
N TYR A 397 -0.19 -22.96 15.71
CA TYR A 397 0.26 -23.96 16.66
C TYR A 397 0.54 -23.28 18.00
N SER A 398 0.09 -23.86 19.11
CA SER A 398 0.34 -23.32 20.43
C SER A 398 1.26 -24.27 21.20
N SER A 399 2.28 -23.74 21.84
CA SER A 399 3.19 -24.53 22.71
C SER A 399 3.33 -23.85 24.08
N ALA A 400 2.98 -24.55 25.11
CA ALA A 400 3.17 -24.10 26.50
C ALA A 400 4.65 -24.01 26.87
N THR A 401 5.47 -24.92 26.35
CA THR A 401 6.93 -24.97 26.56
C THR A 401 7.60 -23.74 26.00
N ILE A 402 7.27 -23.36 24.75
CA ILE A 402 7.74 -22.16 24.12
C ILE A 402 7.07 -20.93 24.73
N GLY A 403 5.79 -21.04 25.11
CA GLY A 403 4.97 -19.99 25.69
C GLY A 403 4.44 -18.99 24.66
N ALA A 404 4.25 -19.45 23.41
CA ALA A 404 3.83 -18.61 22.28
C ALA A 404 2.92 -19.39 21.32
N GLN A 405 2.25 -18.66 20.45
CA GLN A 405 1.65 -19.19 19.22
C GLN A 405 2.64 -19.10 18.07
N LEU A 406 2.64 -20.11 17.23
CA LEU A 406 3.55 -20.25 16.10
C LEU A 406 2.79 -20.42 14.79
N GLU A 407 3.31 -19.85 13.72
CA GLU A 407 2.79 -20.05 12.37
C GLU A 407 3.91 -20.06 11.33
N ALA A 408 3.67 -20.72 10.20
CA ALA A 408 4.59 -20.72 9.09
C ALA A 408 4.52 -19.40 8.32
N THR A 409 5.68 -18.86 7.92
CA THR A 409 5.82 -17.72 7.03
C THR A 409 6.76 -18.05 5.87
N ASP A 410 6.85 -17.18 4.87
CA ASP A 410 7.80 -17.37 3.75
C ASP A 410 9.27 -17.39 4.21
N TYR A 411 9.58 -16.74 5.34
CA TYR A 411 10.95 -16.61 5.87
C TYR A 411 11.30 -17.65 6.93
N GLY A 412 10.31 -18.30 7.56
CA GLY A 412 10.52 -19.24 8.63
C GLY A 412 9.27 -19.41 9.47
N VAL A 413 9.43 -19.52 10.79
CA VAL A 413 8.33 -19.72 11.75
C VAL A 413 8.17 -18.47 12.62
N ARG A 414 7.03 -17.80 12.53
CA ARG A 414 6.73 -16.62 13.34
C ARG A 414 6.14 -17.02 14.68
N ALA A 415 6.68 -16.47 15.75
CA ALA A 415 6.15 -16.58 17.11
C ALA A 415 5.41 -15.28 17.48
N PHE A 416 4.21 -15.41 18.02
CA PHE A 416 3.35 -14.30 18.44
C PHE A 416 2.49 -14.69 19.63
N LYS A 417 1.82 -13.74 20.29
CA LYS A 417 1.11 -13.92 21.55
C LYS A 417 2.00 -14.63 22.59
N ILE A 418 3.18 -14.04 22.83
CA ILE A 418 4.16 -14.58 23.77
C ILE A 418 3.71 -14.29 25.19
N THR A 419 3.15 -15.29 25.87
CA THR A 419 2.57 -15.15 27.21
C THR A 419 3.41 -15.77 28.33
N GLY A 420 4.35 -16.68 28.00
CA GLY A 420 5.14 -17.43 28.97
C GLY A 420 6.27 -18.21 28.34
N GLY A 421 6.70 -19.30 29.02
CA GLY A 421 7.68 -20.25 28.54
C GLY A 421 9.05 -19.69 28.21
N TYR A 422 9.84 -20.47 27.47
CA TYR A 422 11.20 -20.07 27.09
C TYR A 422 11.29 -18.72 26.36
N PHE A 423 10.32 -18.41 25.50
CA PHE A 423 10.40 -17.17 24.69
C PHE A 423 10.25 -15.93 25.56
N LYS A 424 9.40 -15.96 26.58
CA LYS A 424 9.26 -14.86 27.53
C LYS A 424 10.49 -14.73 28.42
N GLU A 425 11.04 -15.88 28.91
CA GLU A 425 12.24 -15.88 29.74
C GLU A 425 13.49 -15.37 29.01
N LEU A 426 13.60 -15.66 27.71
CA LEU A 426 14.67 -15.21 26.85
C LEU A 426 14.49 -13.76 26.35
N GLY A 427 13.34 -13.13 26.62
CA GLY A 427 13.04 -11.78 26.13
C GLY A 427 12.87 -11.72 24.61
N ILE A 428 12.41 -12.80 23.98
CA ILE A 428 12.12 -12.82 22.54
C ILE A 428 10.94 -11.87 22.29
N PRO A 429 11.08 -10.94 21.32
CA PRO A 429 10.05 -9.96 21.05
C PRO A 429 8.83 -10.57 20.36
N GLU A 430 7.70 -9.88 20.48
CA GLU A 430 6.47 -10.21 19.77
C GLU A 430 6.72 -10.21 18.25
N ASN A 431 6.06 -11.12 17.51
CA ASN A 431 6.22 -11.30 16.07
C ASN A 431 7.65 -11.67 15.60
N TYR A 432 8.45 -12.30 16.46
CA TYR A 432 9.77 -12.79 16.09
C TYR A 432 9.67 -13.96 15.11
N THR A 433 10.37 -13.86 13.97
CA THR A 433 10.40 -14.91 12.95
C THR A 433 11.71 -15.71 13.08
N ILE A 434 11.58 -16.98 13.46
CA ILE A 434 12.67 -17.94 13.55
C ILE A 434 13.03 -18.39 12.14
N ILE A 435 14.26 -18.13 11.71
CA ILE A 435 14.79 -18.51 10.40
C ILE A 435 15.51 -19.86 10.50
N SER A 436 16.31 -20.05 11.55
CA SER A 436 17.04 -21.31 11.77
C SER A 436 17.31 -21.56 13.25
N ILE A 437 17.40 -22.84 13.61
CA ILE A 437 17.82 -23.34 14.92
C ILE A 437 19.06 -24.17 14.70
N ASN A 438 20.16 -23.88 15.44
CA ASN A 438 21.45 -24.56 15.31
C ASN A 438 21.91 -24.68 13.84
N ARG A 439 21.72 -23.60 13.06
CA ARG A 439 22.05 -23.49 11.62
C ARG A 439 21.16 -24.34 10.69
N VAL A 440 20.18 -25.07 11.22
CA VAL A 440 19.18 -25.79 10.42
C VAL A 440 18.00 -24.85 10.17
N ARG A 441 17.66 -24.62 8.91
CA ARG A 441 16.54 -23.77 8.53
C ARG A 441 15.22 -24.44 8.92
N VAL A 442 14.31 -23.67 9.55
CA VAL A 442 12.98 -24.14 9.94
C VAL A 442 11.91 -23.48 9.07
N LYS A 443 10.87 -24.25 8.76
CA LYS A 443 9.71 -23.77 8.00
C LYS A 443 8.38 -24.26 8.59
N ASP A 444 8.40 -25.35 9.32
CA ASP A 444 7.22 -25.93 9.95
C ASP A 444 7.20 -25.57 11.44
N PRO A 445 6.13 -24.94 11.95
CA PRO A 445 5.94 -24.67 13.36
C PRO A 445 6.05 -25.92 14.25
N GLN A 446 5.61 -27.08 13.76
CA GLN A 446 5.69 -28.32 14.52
C GLN A 446 7.15 -28.75 14.75
N GLU A 447 8.03 -28.56 13.75
CA GLU A 447 9.47 -28.87 13.93
C GLU A 447 10.08 -27.99 15.03
N VAL A 448 9.68 -26.72 15.13
CA VAL A 448 10.14 -25.85 16.21
C VAL A 448 9.63 -26.31 17.56
N ILE A 449 8.35 -26.67 17.67
CA ILE A 449 7.77 -27.21 18.93
C ILE A 449 8.49 -28.49 19.35
N ASP A 450 8.60 -29.45 18.45
CA ASP A 450 9.27 -30.73 18.68
C ASP A 450 10.72 -30.52 19.10
N PHE A 451 11.42 -29.55 18.52
CA PHE A 451 12.78 -29.22 18.91
C PHE A 451 12.85 -28.74 20.38
N PHE A 452 12.03 -27.77 20.77
CA PHE A 452 12.03 -27.22 22.13
C PHE A 452 11.55 -28.22 23.21
N GLU A 453 10.74 -29.21 22.84
CA GLU A 453 10.26 -30.26 23.76
C GLU A 453 11.25 -31.38 23.96
N LYS A 454 12.04 -31.71 22.91
CA LYS A 454 12.88 -32.92 22.91
C LYS A 454 14.38 -32.64 23.09
N TYR A 455 14.84 -31.49 22.63
CA TYR A 455 16.27 -31.14 22.63
C TYR A 455 16.72 -30.65 24.00
N LYS A 456 17.91 -31.09 24.44
CA LYS A 456 18.61 -30.57 25.63
C LYS A 456 20.02 -30.15 25.22
N GLY A 457 20.46 -28.97 25.66
CA GLY A 457 21.79 -28.48 25.35
C GLY A 457 21.79 -27.06 24.81
N ARG A 458 22.92 -26.64 24.21
CA ARG A 458 23.11 -25.29 23.70
C ARG A 458 22.33 -25.09 22.40
N VAL A 459 21.57 -24.02 22.36
CA VAL A 459 20.74 -23.62 21.22
C VAL A 459 21.19 -22.26 20.69
N TYR A 460 21.43 -22.21 19.40
CA TYR A 460 21.64 -20.99 18.66
C TYR A 460 20.40 -20.72 17.79
N LEU A 461 19.58 -19.76 18.22
CA LEU A 461 18.36 -19.37 17.54
C LEU A 461 18.68 -18.14 16.67
N TYR A 462 18.46 -18.24 15.37
CA TYR A 462 18.68 -17.15 14.43
C TYR A 462 17.34 -16.75 13.81
N GLY A 463 16.99 -15.47 13.91
CA GLY A 463 15.73 -14.96 13.41
C GLY A 463 15.71 -13.45 13.34
N MET A 464 14.56 -12.89 13.02
CA MET A 464 14.36 -11.46 12.86
C MET A 464 13.11 -10.99 13.62
N ASN A 465 13.14 -9.73 14.08
CA ASN A 465 11.98 -9.06 14.65
C ASN A 465 11.01 -8.55 13.54
N SER A 466 9.92 -7.89 13.97
CA SER A 466 8.94 -7.28 13.05
C SER A 466 9.53 -6.21 12.13
N SER A 467 10.62 -5.54 12.54
CA SER A 467 11.36 -4.56 11.74
C SER A 467 12.39 -5.20 10.80
N ARG A 468 12.39 -6.54 10.66
CA ARG A 468 13.35 -7.33 9.85
C ARG A 468 14.80 -7.22 10.32
N GLU A 469 15.05 -6.71 11.54
CA GLU A 469 16.38 -6.72 12.14
C GLU A 469 16.71 -8.14 12.62
N ILE A 470 17.90 -8.61 12.29
CA ILE A 470 18.38 -9.93 12.71
C ILE A 470 18.79 -9.88 14.18
N ILE A 471 18.15 -10.67 14.99
CA ILE A 471 18.43 -10.80 16.44
C ILE A 471 18.71 -12.26 16.75
N PRO A 472 19.98 -12.67 16.95
CA PRO A 472 20.30 -14.03 17.38
C PRO A 472 20.17 -14.18 18.89
N TYR A 473 19.80 -15.40 19.33
CA TYR A 473 19.79 -15.81 20.73
C TYR A 473 20.68 -17.03 20.90
N ASP A 474 21.47 -17.05 21.97
CA ASP A 474 22.35 -18.16 22.35
C ASP A 474 22.06 -18.53 23.81
N PHE A 475 21.54 -19.73 24.06
CA PHE A 475 21.07 -20.18 25.37
C PHE A 475 21.17 -21.70 25.53
N ILE A 476 20.91 -22.21 26.75
CA ILE A 476 20.89 -23.62 27.05
C ILE A 476 19.49 -24.06 27.42
N LEU A 477 18.92 -25.03 26.67
CA LEU A 477 17.70 -25.76 27.03
C LEU A 477 18.03 -26.80 28.06
N ARG A 478 17.34 -26.79 29.20
CA ARG A 478 17.52 -27.71 30.33
C ARG A 478 16.52 -28.88 30.35
#